data_02b18d35177f0e21356c1909ff0bd5ea
#
_entry.id   02b18d35177f0e21356c1909ff0bd5ea
#
_cell.length_a   1.000
_cell.length_b   1.000
_cell.length_c   1.000
_cell.angle_alpha   90.00
_cell.angle_beta   90.00
_cell.angle_gamma   90.00
#
_symmetry.space_group_name_H-M   'P 1'
#
loop_
_entity.id
_entity.type
_entity.pdbx_description
1 polymer ?
#
loop_
_entity_poly.entity_id
_entity_poly.type
_entity_poly.pdbx_seq_one_letter_code
_entity_poly.pdbx_strand_id
1 'polypeptide(L)'
;MKEFVMSKDSPIVSTPKGKLRGFRFDGVDHFYGIRYAKAKRFQMPEPVPAWEGVKDAGSYGMNCPVLSEPMPTGEVLIPHRFWPSSEHCQYLNLWTKSCEPSAKRPVLFWIHGGGYASGSGMEQICYDGFNLAKDDDVVVVTVNHRLNAFGYLDLSAFGEKYWNSV
;
A
#
# COMPACT_ATOMS: atom_id res chain seq x y z
N MET A 1 6.35 -27.91 3.75
CA MET A 1 7.46 -26.93 3.83
C MET A 1 6.94 -25.65 3.19
N LYS A 2 7.05 -24.52 3.86
CA LYS A 2 6.67 -23.22 3.28
C LYS A 2 7.71 -22.80 2.27
N GLU A 3 7.28 -22.44 1.05
CA GLU A 3 8.16 -22.06 -0.03
C GLU A 3 8.15 -20.53 -0.18
N PHE A 4 9.33 -19.93 -0.17
CA PHE A 4 9.54 -18.53 -0.49
C PHE A 4 10.30 -18.44 -1.80
N VAL A 5 9.65 -17.90 -2.84
CA VAL A 5 10.24 -17.76 -4.18
C VAL A 5 10.42 -16.30 -4.51
N MET A 6 11.67 -15.85 -4.49
CA MET A 6 12.08 -14.53 -4.94
C MET A 6 13.24 -14.71 -5.93
N SER A 7 12.91 -14.95 -7.18
CA SER A 7 13.84 -15.29 -8.25
C SER A 7 13.36 -14.73 -9.59
N LYS A 8 14.06 -15.07 -10.67
CA LYS A 8 13.57 -14.81 -12.04
C LYS A 8 12.19 -15.40 -12.33
N ASP A 9 11.79 -16.42 -11.57
CA ASP A 9 10.50 -17.11 -11.69
C ASP A 9 9.41 -16.51 -10.76
N SER A 10 9.71 -15.38 -10.11
CA SER A 10 8.75 -14.63 -9.30
C SER A 10 7.56 -14.17 -10.14
N PRO A 11 6.35 -14.10 -9.56
CA PRO A 11 5.14 -13.71 -10.31
C PRO A 11 5.30 -12.33 -10.93
N ILE A 12 5.01 -12.23 -12.21
CA ILE A 12 4.99 -10.96 -12.95
C ILE A 12 3.59 -10.73 -13.47
N VAL A 13 3.02 -9.59 -13.12
CA VAL A 13 1.70 -9.17 -13.59
C VAL A 13 1.82 -7.96 -14.52
N SER A 14 1.06 -7.97 -15.60
CA SER A 14 0.91 -6.83 -16.51
C SER A 14 -0.24 -5.95 -16.04
N THR A 15 0.03 -4.67 -15.90
CA THR A 15 -0.97 -3.64 -15.59
C THR A 15 -1.06 -2.63 -16.73
N PRO A 16 -2.11 -1.79 -16.80
CA PRO A 16 -2.17 -0.71 -17.80
C PRO A 16 -1.00 0.28 -17.73
N LYS A 17 -0.26 0.30 -16.62
CA LYS A 17 0.87 1.21 -16.41
C LYS A 17 2.23 0.57 -16.72
N GLY A 18 2.33 -0.75 -16.68
CA GLY A 18 3.57 -1.50 -16.88
C GLY A 18 3.55 -2.82 -16.12
N LYS A 19 4.68 -3.51 -16.10
CA LYS A 19 4.78 -4.81 -15.43
C LYS A 19 5.32 -4.65 -14.00
N LEU A 20 4.79 -5.48 -13.08
CA LEU A 20 5.23 -5.58 -11.70
C LEU A 20 5.71 -6.99 -11.41
N ARG A 21 6.83 -7.12 -10.71
CA ARG A 21 7.31 -8.39 -10.18
C ARG A 21 7.08 -8.41 -8.69
N GLY A 22 6.31 -9.38 -8.22
CA GLY A 22 6.13 -9.69 -6.80
C GLY A 22 7.04 -10.84 -6.35
N PHE A 23 6.64 -11.47 -5.27
CA PHE A 23 7.22 -12.73 -4.80
C PHE A 23 6.11 -13.69 -4.39
N ARG A 24 6.42 -15.00 -4.37
CA ARG A 24 5.50 -16.03 -3.92
C ARG A 24 5.95 -16.60 -2.59
N PHE A 25 5.02 -16.70 -1.66
CA PHE A 25 5.23 -17.35 -0.39
C PHE A 25 4.03 -18.22 -0.06
N ASP A 26 4.29 -19.49 0.18
CA ASP A 26 3.30 -20.49 0.60
C ASP A 26 1.99 -20.46 -0.23
N GLY A 27 2.14 -20.39 -1.56
CA GLY A 27 1.03 -20.42 -2.52
C GLY A 27 0.33 -19.08 -2.76
N VAL A 28 0.76 -18.00 -2.11
CA VAL A 28 0.21 -16.65 -2.29
C VAL A 28 1.24 -15.75 -2.98
N ASP A 29 0.80 -15.01 -3.97
CA ASP A 29 1.55 -13.95 -4.64
C ASP A 29 1.42 -12.65 -3.84
N HIS A 30 2.55 -12.03 -3.57
CA HIS A 30 2.67 -10.80 -2.82
C HIS A 30 3.23 -9.70 -3.72
N PHE A 31 2.60 -8.54 -3.71
CA PHE A 31 3.09 -7.34 -4.36
C PHE A 31 3.04 -6.19 -3.37
N TYR A 32 4.18 -5.67 -2.98
CA TYR A 32 4.31 -4.62 -1.97
C TYR A 32 4.82 -3.32 -2.58
N GLY A 33 4.45 -2.21 -1.97
CA GLY A 33 4.95 -0.89 -2.35
C GLY A 33 4.59 -0.47 -3.77
N ILE A 34 3.43 -0.87 -4.26
CA ILE A 34 2.93 -0.43 -5.57
C ILE A 34 2.52 1.03 -5.45
N ARG A 35 3.25 1.92 -6.08
CA ARG A 35 2.89 3.34 -6.11
C ARG A 35 1.69 3.57 -7.02
N TYR A 36 0.58 4.07 -6.47
CA TYR A 36 -0.65 4.33 -7.23
C TYR A 36 -0.81 5.79 -7.63
N ALA A 37 -0.21 6.72 -6.87
CA ALA A 37 -0.25 8.14 -7.15
C ALA A 37 1.06 8.84 -6.76
N LYS A 38 1.25 10.04 -7.27
CA LYS A 38 2.29 10.98 -6.86
C LYS A 38 1.65 12.35 -6.65
N ALA A 39 2.18 13.10 -5.70
CA ALA A 39 1.69 14.45 -5.45
C ALA A 39 2.86 15.34 -5.02
N LYS A 40 2.77 16.61 -5.34
CA LYS A 40 3.53 17.65 -4.66
C LYS A 40 2.84 17.95 -3.33
N ARG A 41 3.58 18.53 -2.38
CA ARG A 41 3.04 18.91 -1.07
C ARG A 41 1.78 19.76 -1.24
N PHE A 42 0.72 19.39 -0.52
CA PHE A 42 -0.58 20.05 -0.51
C PHE A 42 -1.28 20.19 -1.87
N GLN A 43 -0.88 19.44 -2.88
CA GLN A 43 -1.51 19.47 -4.21
C GLN A 43 -2.23 18.15 -4.49
N MET A 44 -3.16 18.21 -5.45
CA MET A 44 -3.89 17.03 -5.91
C MET A 44 -2.93 15.91 -6.30
N PRO A 45 -3.26 14.67 -5.94
CA PRO A 45 -2.55 13.51 -6.43
C PRO A 45 -2.76 13.33 -7.93
N GLU A 46 -1.69 12.97 -8.62
CA GLU A 46 -1.72 12.60 -10.04
C GLU A 46 -1.45 11.10 -10.19
N PRO A 47 -2.07 10.43 -11.15
CA PRO A 47 -1.74 9.06 -11.47
C PRO A 47 -0.26 8.91 -11.80
N VAL A 48 0.36 7.80 -11.40
CA VAL A 48 1.72 7.50 -11.84
C VAL A 48 1.77 7.33 -13.37
N PRO A 49 2.82 7.82 -14.04
CA PRO A 49 2.99 7.57 -15.47
C PRO A 49 3.21 6.07 -15.74
N ALA A 50 2.90 5.65 -16.94
CA ALA A 50 3.29 4.33 -17.41
C ALA A 50 4.82 4.20 -17.45
N TRP A 51 5.30 2.96 -17.37
CA TRP A 51 6.73 2.66 -17.42
C TRP A 51 7.01 1.46 -18.32
N GLU A 52 8.22 1.41 -18.84
CA GLU A 52 8.73 0.26 -19.59
C GLU A 52 9.44 -0.72 -18.65
N GLY A 53 9.49 -2.00 -19.09
CA GLY A 53 10.15 -3.06 -18.32
C GLY A 53 9.34 -3.54 -17.14
N VAL A 54 10.03 -4.13 -16.19
CA VAL A 54 9.46 -4.74 -14.99
C VAL A 54 9.97 -3.96 -13.75
N LYS A 55 9.05 -3.50 -12.91
CA LYS A 55 9.37 -2.92 -11.60
C LYS A 55 9.18 -3.96 -10.51
N ASP A 56 10.11 -4.00 -9.58
CA ASP A 56 10.02 -4.85 -8.41
C ASP A 56 9.03 -4.28 -7.38
N ALA A 57 8.17 -5.16 -6.88
CA ALA A 57 7.17 -4.91 -5.86
C ALA A 57 7.36 -5.90 -4.69
N GLY A 58 8.60 -6.00 -4.20
CA GLY A 58 9.01 -6.97 -3.17
C GLY A 58 9.16 -6.36 -1.78
N SER A 59 8.98 -5.05 -1.62
CA SER A 59 9.10 -4.37 -0.31
C SER A 59 8.02 -3.31 -0.16
N TYR A 60 7.63 -3.06 1.09
CA TYR A 60 6.66 -2.00 1.41
C TYR A 60 7.15 -0.63 0.95
N GLY A 61 6.19 0.22 0.56
CA GLY A 61 6.45 1.63 0.30
C GLY A 61 6.53 2.45 1.60
N MET A 62 6.75 3.75 1.46
CA MET A 62 6.87 4.67 2.59
C MET A 62 5.52 4.91 3.27
N ASN A 63 5.55 5.14 4.58
CA ASN A 63 4.41 5.63 5.35
C ASN A 63 4.27 7.14 5.24
N CYS A 64 3.07 7.66 5.54
CA CYS A 64 2.90 9.10 5.70
C CYS A 64 3.62 9.58 6.96
N PRO A 65 4.33 10.71 6.94
CA PRO A 65 4.87 11.29 8.16
C PRO A 65 3.75 11.64 9.13
N VAL A 66 3.92 11.30 10.40
CA VAL A 66 3.02 11.69 11.48
C VAL A 66 3.58 12.89 12.23
N LEU A 67 2.70 13.76 12.73
CA LEU A 67 3.12 14.97 13.46
C LEU A 67 3.59 14.68 14.87
N SER A 68 3.11 13.59 15.45
CA SER A 68 3.60 13.05 16.72
C SER A 68 3.54 11.53 16.64
N GLU A 69 4.56 10.86 17.16
CA GLU A 69 4.47 9.43 17.40
C GLU A 69 3.37 9.18 18.43
N PRO A 70 2.37 8.36 18.12
CA PRO A 70 1.38 8.00 19.12
C PRO A 70 2.10 7.29 20.28
N MET A 71 1.90 7.78 21.49
CA MET A 71 2.35 7.05 22.67
C MET A 71 1.71 5.65 22.65
N PRO A 72 2.43 4.60 22.95
CA PRO A 72 1.92 3.22 22.88
C PRO A 72 0.96 2.91 24.04
N THR A 73 -0.15 3.60 24.10
CA THR A 73 -1.15 3.50 25.18
C THR A 73 -2.12 2.34 25.02
N GLY A 74 -1.92 1.41 24.28
CA GLY A 74 -2.71 0.19 24.10
C GLY A 74 -1.96 -0.84 23.27
N GLU A 75 -0.80 -0.47 22.82
CA GLU A 75 0.00 -1.21 21.84
C GLU A 75 0.84 -2.33 22.45
N VAL A 76 0.88 -2.42 23.78
CA VAL A 76 1.55 -3.52 24.49
C VAL A 76 0.98 -4.89 24.08
N LEU A 77 -0.26 -4.92 23.61
CA LEU A 77 -0.94 -6.14 23.19
C LEU A 77 -0.93 -6.36 21.67
N ILE A 78 -0.65 -5.33 20.87
CA ILE A 78 -0.65 -5.39 19.41
C ILE A 78 0.66 -4.82 18.89
N PRO A 79 1.59 -5.66 18.45
CA PRO A 79 2.87 -5.21 17.91
C PRO A 79 2.66 -4.34 16.66
N HIS A 80 3.27 -3.15 16.65
CA HIS A 80 3.29 -2.25 15.51
C HIS A 80 4.58 -2.38 14.72
N ARG A 81 4.48 -2.29 13.40
CA ARG A 81 5.62 -2.22 12.50
C ARG A 81 5.95 -0.77 12.22
N PHE A 82 7.18 -0.39 12.50
CA PHE A 82 7.71 0.92 12.11
C PHE A 82 8.36 0.84 10.73
N TRP A 83 8.11 1.83 9.90
CA TRP A 83 8.63 1.88 8.55
C TRP A 83 9.02 3.31 8.17
N PRO A 84 10.03 3.51 7.30
CA PRO A 84 10.40 4.85 6.86
C PRO A 84 9.23 5.64 6.32
N SER A 85 9.20 6.93 6.61
CA SER A 85 8.14 7.83 6.21
C SER A 85 8.59 8.83 5.15
N SER A 86 7.65 9.24 4.30
CA SER A 86 7.84 10.25 3.27
C SER A 86 6.50 10.87 2.90
N GLU A 87 6.50 12.12 2.48
CA GLU A 87 5.32 12.75 1.87
C GLU A 87 4.85 12.01 0.59
N HIS A 88 5.75 11.24 -0.02
CA HIS A 88 5.46 10.36 -1.14
C HIS A 88 5.03 8.98 -0.65
N CYS A 89 3.95 8.92 0.11
CA CYS A 89 3.47 7.73 0.81
C CYS A 89 2.34 6.98 0.09
N GLN A 90 1.95 7.38 -1.10
CA GLN A 90 0.79 6.85 -1.81
C GLN A 90 1.13 5.50 -2.45
N TYR A 91 1.14 4.47 -1.64
CA TYR A 91 1.45 3.09 -2.01
C TYR A 91 0.37 2.14 -1.55
N LEU A 92 0.24 1.03 -2.24
CA LEU A 92 -0.61 -0.08 -1.83
C LEU A 92 0.18 -1.39 -1.82
N ASN A 93 -0.35 -2.37 -1.09
CA ASN A 93 0.15 -3.72 -1.05
C ASN A 93 -0.98 -4.67 -1.44
N LEU A 94 -0.63 -5.82 -2.01
CA LEU A 94 -1.60 -6.77 -2.56
C LEU A 94 -1.15 -8.20 -2.28
N TRP A 95 -2.13 -9.05 -1.94
CA TRP A 95 -1.99 -10.50 -1.76
C TRP A 95 -3.06 -11.21 -2.57
N THR A 96 -2.68 -12.28 -3.28
CA THR A 96 -3.60 -13.12 -4.05
C THR A 96 -3.04 -14.51 -4.29
N LYS A 97 -3.88 -15.52 -4.40
CA LYS A 97 -3.44 -16.86 -4.84
C LYS A 97 -2.95 -16.89 -6.29
N SER A 98 -3.46 -16.01 -7.13
CA SER A 98 -3.11 -15.97 -8.54
C SER A 98 -3.46 -14.63 -9.15
N CYS A 99 -2.66 -14.20 -10.12
CA CYS A 99 -2.88 -13.00 -10.91
C CYS A 99 -3.75 -13.23 -12.16
N GLU A 100 -4.39 -14.40 -12.31
CA GLU A 100 -5.24 -14.73 -13.45
C GLU A 100 -6.54 -13.91 -13.44
N PRO A 101 -6.77 -13.03 -14.45
CA PRO A 101 -7.96 -12.18 -14.48
C PRO A 101 -9.27 -12.97 -14.59
N SER A 102 -9.23 -14.16 -15.20
CA SER A 102 -10.38 -15.04 -15.36
C SER A 102 -10.94 -15.58 -14.04
N ALA A 103 -10.13 -15.59 -12.99
CA ALA A 103 -10.56 -16.07 -11.67
C ALA A 103 -11.61 -15.17 -10.99
N LYS A 104 -11.69 -13.88 -11.38
CA LYS A 104 -12.71 -12.91 -10.89
C LYS A 104 -12.89 -12.93 -9.37
N ARG A 105 -11.78 -13.00 -8.63
CA ARG A 105 -11.80 -13.03 -7.17
C ARG A 105 -12.37 -11.75 -6.58
N PRO A 106 -13.12 -11.85 -5.49
CA PRO A 106 -13.55 -10.66 -4.75
C PRO A 106 -12.33 -9.91 -4.21
N VAL A 107 -12.43 -8.59 -4.11
CA VAL A 107 -11.36 -7.73 -3.61
C VAL A 107 -11.77 -7.16 -2.26
N LEU A 108 -10.97 -7.44 -1.23
CA LEU A 108 -11.05 -6.77 0.06
C LEU A 108 -10.05 -5.60 0.03
N PHE A 109 -10.56 -4.39 0.11
CA PHE A 109 -9.75 -3.18 0.14
C PHE A 109 -9.76 -2.61 1.55
N TRP A 110 -8.59 -2.66 2.21
CA TRP A 110 -8.41 -2.20 3.59
C TRP A 110 -7.89 -0.77 3.64
N ILE A 111 -8.65 0.09 4.29
CA ILE A 111 -8.26 1.46 4.63
C ILE A 111 -8.00 1.48 6.14
N HIS A 112 -6.78 1.77 6.54
CA HIS A 112 -6.36 1.73 7.95
C HIS A 112 -7.03 2.82 8.80
N GLY A 113 -7.09 2.59 10.09
CA GLY A 113 -7.54 3.57 11.07
C GLY A 113 -6.47 4.60 11.44
N GLY A 114 -6.75 5.43 12.44
CA GLY A 114 -5.82 6.45 12.95
C GLY A 114 -6.37 7.88 12.85
N GLY A 115 -7.68 8.06 12.64
CA GLY A 115 -8.39 9.34 12.67
C GLY A 115 -7.87 10.34 11.64
N TYR A 116 -7.41 9.87 10.49
CA TYR A 116 -6.75 10.67 9.43
C TYR A 116 -5.44 11.36 9.86
N ALA A 117 -4.98 11.12 11.07
CA ALA A 117 -3.81 11.76 11.66
C ALA A 117 -2.57 10.86 11.65
N SER A 118 -2.76 9.55 11.80
CA SER A 118 -1.69 8.56 11.91
C SER A 118 -2.09 7.23 11.29
N GLY A 119 -1.18 6.26 11.32
CA GLY A 119 -1.42 4.90 10.84
C GLY A 119 -0.79 4.59 9.50
N SER A 120 -0.85 3.33 9.12
CA SER A 120 -0.47 2.83 7.80
C SER A 120 -1.13 1.50 7.48
N GLY A 121 -1.21 1.15 6.22
CA GLY A 121 -1.76 -0.13 5.75
C GLY A 121 -0.92 -1.35 6.09
N MET A 122 0.15 -1.20 6.85
CA MET A 122 1.07 -2.28 7.21
C MET A 122 1.53 -2.26 8.69
N GLU A 123 1.09 -1.28 9.47
CA GLU A 123 1.59 -1.09 10.83
C GLU A 123 1.25 -2.25 11.76
N GLN A 124 0.06 -2.82 11.62
CA GLN A 124 -0.36 -3.95 12.44
C GLN A 124 -0.25 -5.28 11.70
N ILE A 125 0.12 -6.32 12.42
CA ILE A 125 0.25 -7.67 11.85
C ILE A 125 -1.10 -8.16 11.29
N CYS A 126 -2.22 -7.78 11.92
CA CYS A 126 -3.55 -8.14 11.46
C CYS A 126 -3.97 -7.49 10.13
N TYR A 127 -3.22 -6.50 9.64
CA TYR A 127 -3.44 -5.92 8.30
C TYR A 127 -2.77 -6.72 7.18
N ASP A 128 -1.98 -7.74 7.54
CA ASP A 128 -1.37 -8.63 6.56
C ASP A 128 -2.44 -9.49 5.88
N GLY A 129 -2.54 -9.36 4.58
CA GLY A 129 -3.58 -10.03 3.79
C GLY A 129 -3.31 -11.49 3.45
N PHE A 130 -2.17 -12.05 3.91
CA PHE A 130 -1.74 -13.39 3.53
C PHE A 130 -2.78 -14.48 3.86
N ASN A 131 -3.25 -14.52 5.11
CA ASN A 131 -4.18 -15.57 5.54
C ASN A 131 -5.52 -15.49 4.80
N LEU A 132 -6.08 -14.29 4.67
CA LEU A 132 -7.34 -14.09 3.93
C LEU A 132 -7.17 -14.48 2.46
N ALA A 133 -6.09 -14.06 1.81
CA ALA A 133 -5.84 -14.45 0.43
C ALA A 133 -5.66 -15.96 0.30
N LYS A 134 -5.00 -16.60 1.27
CA LYS A 134 -4.72 -18.02 1.26
C LYS A 134 -5.94 -18.88 1.53
N ASP A 135 -6.73 -18.53 2.53
CA ASP A 135 -7.79 -19.40 3.03
C ASP A 135 -9.14 -19.10 2.35
N ASP A 136 -9.44 -17.82 2.11
CA ASP A 136 -10.74 -17.37 1.59
C ASP A 136 -10.73 -17.06 0.08
N ASP A 137 -9.60 -17.25 -0.61
CA ASP A 137 -9.44 -17.01 -2.06
C ASP A 137 -9.85 -15.61 -2.53
N VAL A 138 -9.57 -14.61 -1.73
CA VAL A 138 -9.81 -13.19 -2.03
C VAL A 138 -8.52 -12.48 -2.44
N VAL A 139 -8.63 -11.39 -3.17
CA VAL A 139 -7.55 -10.43 -3.34
C VAL A 139 -7.62 -9.46 -2.18
N VAL A 140 -6.55 -9.35 -1.39
CA VAL A 140 -6.47 -8.36 -0.31
C VAL A 140 -5.58 -7.21 -0.75
N VAL A 141 -6.06 -6.00 -0.53
CA VAL A 141 -5.32 -4.76 -0.82
C VAL A 141 -5.30 -3.91 0.43
N THR A 142 -4.12 -3.44 0.84
CA THR A 142 -3.97 -2.40 1.87
C THR A 142 -3.39 -1.15 1.25
N VAL A 143 -3.75 0.02 1.76
CA VAL A 143 -3.35 1.29 1.17
C VAL A 143 -2.73 2.22 2.19
N ASN A 144 -1.66 2.91 1.80
CA ASN A 144 -1.15 4.10 2.46
C ASN A 144 -1.60 5.34 1.70
N HIS A 145 -2.11 6.33 2.39
CA HIS A 145 -2.49 7.62 1.84
C HIS A 145 -1.88 8.75 2.68
N ARG A 146 -1.95 9.96 2.18
CA ARG A 146 -1.51 11.12 2.96
C ARG A 146 -2.45 11.33 4.15
N LEU A 147 -1.87 11.72 5.28
CA LEU A 147 -2.54 11.93 6.56
C LEU A 147 -2.30 13.36 7.05
N ASN A 148 -2.99 13.73 8.12
CA ASN A 148 -2.82 14.99 8.84
C ASN A 148 -2.79 16.20 7.91
N ALA A 149 -1.94 17.18 8.16
CA ALA A 149 -1.81 18.36 7.31
C ALA A 149 -1.39 18.06 5.86
N PHE A 150 -0.69 16.95 5.62
CA PHE A 150 -0.27 16.57 4.26
C PHE A 150 -1.44 16.13 3.37
N GLY A 151 -2.47 15.54 3.96
CA GLY A 151 -3.62 15.01 3.23
C GLY A 151 -4.91 15.82 3.40
N TYR A 152 -5.09 16.46 4.55
CA TYR A 152 -6.40 16.98 4.96
C TYR A 152 -6.43 18.50 5.26
N LEU A 153 -5.32 19.20 5.04
CA LEU A 153 -5.29 20.66 5.17
C LEU A 153 -5.87 21.32 3.93
N ASP A 154 -6.96 22.04 4.10
CA ASP A 154 -7.52 22.86 3.02
C ASP A 154 -6.73 24.16 2.88
N LEU A 155 -6.07 24.31 1.75
CA LEU A 155 -5.33 25.50 1.35
C LEU A 155 -5.90 26.15 0.09
N SER A 156 -7.16 25.88 -0.23
CA SER A 156 -7.85 26.40 -1.43
C SER A 156 -7.82 27.94 -1.52
N ALA A 157 -7.80 28.63 -0.38
CA ALA A 157 -7.65 30.09 -0.30
C ALA A 157 -6.32 30.61 -0.93
N PHE A 158 -5.31 29.73 -1.07
CA PHE A 158 -4.02 30.06 -1.70
C PHE A 158 -3.95 29.66 -3.18
N GLY A 159 -5.05 29.19 -3.77
CA GLY A 159 -5.18 28.86 -5.18
C GLY A 159 -5.71 27.44 -5.44
N GLU A 160 -6.32 27.27 -6.60
CA GLU A 160 -7.00 26.03 -7.01
C GLU A 160 -6.10 24.77 -6.97
N LYS A 161 -4.80 24.93 -7.21
CA LYS A 161 -3.85 23.81 -7.16
C LYS A 161 -3.73 23.15 -5.78
N TYR A 162 -4.21 23.80 -4.73
CA TYR A 162 -4.21 23.30 -3.36
C TYR A 162 -5.58 22.79 -2.92
N TRP A 163 -6.54 22.78 -3.80
CA TRP A 163 -7.86 22.29 -3.53
C TRP A 163 -7.84 20.76 -3.54
N ASN A 164 -8.32 20.15 -2.46
CA ASN A 164 -8.42 18.70 -2.33
C ASN A 164 -7.06 17.96 -2.33
N SER A 165 -6.33 18.06 -1.26
CA SER A 165 -4.99 17.47 -1.14
C SER A 165 -4.96 15.96 -0.75
N VAL A 166 -6.08 15.32 -0.58
CA VAL A 166 -6.17 13.87 -0.22
C VAL A 166 -5.77 12.95 -1.35
#